data_1613c7cb3c7fb6bd60fb121f2f81523b
#
_entry.id   1613c7cb3c7fb6bd60fb121f2f81523b
#
_cell.length_a   1.000
_cell.length_b   1.000
_cell.length_c   1.000
_cell.angle_alpha   90.00
_cell.angle_beta   90.00
_cell.angle_gamma   90.00
#
_symmetry.space_group_name_H-M   'P 1'
#
loop_
_entity.id
_entity.type
_entity.pdbx_description
1 polymer ?
#
loop_
_entity_poly.entity_id
_entity_poly.type
_entity_poly.pdbx_seq_one_letter_code
_entity_poly.pdbx_strand_id
1 'polypeptide(L)'
;MITKDIFYHISDMVSESVNKAFETVYWNANIGDYYLFLARADKNDTGTSMEIPYYYESEIDELREQSRIHFLEMYINNCYSSHSFLTEDNDLTLTFELLLYMQMWGEKSFLKKLRRLATLCEGKSYEWEIDIPVTGMHNFIGPCRTAFENNKLKIAKFIQESYLSQIRDAAAHDEYYFTSDRIVFTNFKNKAYQIASEKIDDWTLRFVKTFLLYYHLSKEFEKQKKSLPIGQLVPVQLKRPDGSYFEGQIKYDGSRFHIITD
;
A
#
# COMPACT_ATOMS: atom_id res chain seq x y z
N MET A 1 -5.94 -1.53 25.13
CA MET A 1 -4.47 -1.62 24.87
C MET A 1 -4.14 -2.94 24.20
N ILE A 2 -3.45 -2.93 23.07
CA ILE A 2 -3.03 -4.15 22.35
C ILE A 2 -1.87 -4.79 23.09
N THR A 3 -2.00 -6.08 23.45
CA THR A 3 -0.90 -6.86 24.01
C THR A 3 0.05 -7.32 22.90
N LYS A 4 1.28 -7.69 23.25
CA LYS A 4 2.27 -8.24 22.34
C LYS A 4 1.75 -9.47 21.57
N ASP A 5 1.06 -10.37 22.23
CA ASP A 5 0.49 -11.57 21.62
C ASP A 5 -0.59 -11.24 20.60
N ILE A 6 -1.47 -10.27 20.91
CA ILE A 6 -2.48 -9.79 19.96
C ILE A 6 -1.82 -9.15 18.74
N PHE A 7 -0.77 -8.36 18.94
CA PHE A 7 -0.03 -7.74 17.84
C PHE A 7 0.56 -8.80 16.90
N TYR A 8 1.28 -9.79 17.42
CA TYR A 8 1.86 -10.84 16.59
C TYR A 8 0.79 -11.70 15.90
N HIS A 9 -0.30 -12.01 16.59
CA HIS A 9 -1.40 -12.74 15.98
C HIS A 9 -2.01 -11.97 14.77
N ILE A 10 -2.23 -10.66 14.91
CA ILE A 10 -2.71 -9.81 13.80
C ILE A 10 -1.66 -9.76 12.69
N SER A 11 -0.37 -9.64 13.03
CA SER A 11 0.73 -9.62 12.06
C SER A 11 0.75 -10.88 11.21
N ASP A 12 0.64 -12.07 11.82
CA ASP A 12 0.62 -13.35 11.11
C ASP A 12 -0.59 -13.44 10.16
N MET A 13 -1.76 -13.02 10.63
CA MET A 13 -2.98 -13.02 9.80
C MET A 13 -2.87 -12.08 8.59
N VAL A 14 -2.30 -10.89 8.77
CA VAL A 14 -2.09 -9.92 7.68
C VAL A 14 -1.05 -10.47 6.71
N SER A 15 0.06 -11.00 7.22
CA SER A 15 1.12 -11.62 6.42
C SER A 15 0.57 -12.75 5.54
N GLU A 16 -0.17 -13.70 6.14
CA GLU A 16 -0.82 -14.79 5.40
C GLU A 16 -1.76 -14.27 4.30
N SER A 17 -2.55 -13.23 4.61
CA SER A 17 -3.50 -12.66 3.65
C SER A 17 -2.82 -11.97 2.48
N VAL A 18 -1.70 -11.28 2.71
CA VAL A 18 -0.87 -10.65 1.67
C VAL A 18 -0.20 -11.72 0.82
N ASN A 19 0.44 -12.72 1.44
CA ASN A 19 1.06 -13.82 0.72
C ASN A 19 0.07 -14.51 -0.22
N LYS A 20 -1.16 -14.73 0.25
CA LYS A 20 -2.21 -15.35 -0.56
C LYS A 20 -2.63 -14.49 -1.75
N ALA A 21 -2.60 -13.16 -1.62
CA ALA A 21 -2.86 -12.26 -2.74
C ALA A 21 -1.75 -12.38 -3.81
N PHE A 22 -0.47 -12.43 -3.42
CA PHE A 22 0.64 -12.64 -4.36
C PHE A 22 0.60 -14.02 -5.02
N GLU A 23 0.27 -15.08 -4.30
CA GLU A 23 0.04 -16.41 -4.88
C GLU A 23 -1.08 -16.37 -5.94
N THR A 24 -2.16 -15.64 -5.65
CA THR A 24 -3.29 -15.49 -6.59
C THR A 24 -2.86 -14.76 -7.85
N VAL A 25 -2.06 -13.71 -7.74
CA VAL A 25 -1.47 -13.03 -8.91
C VAL A 25 -0.59 -13.96 -9.72
N TYR A 26 0.27 -14.76 -9.07
CA TYR A 26 1.14 -15.71 -9.75
C TYR A 26 0.34 -16.70 -10.63
N TRP A 27 -0.86 -17.09 -10.22
CA TRP A 27 -1.69 -18.03 -10.97
C TRP A 27 -2.60 -17.34 -11.99
N ASN A 28 -3.05 -16.11 -11.73
CA ASN A 28 -4.06 -15.44 -12.55
C ASN A 28 -3.46 -14.49 -13.59
N ALA A 29 -2.34 -13.85 -13.28
CA ALA A 29 -1.74 -12.86 -14.16
C ALA A 29 -0.86 -13.49 -15.25
N ASN A 30 -0.73 -12.78 -16.38
CA ASN A 30 0.31 -13.09 -17.35
C ASN A 30 1.70 -12.87 -16.70
N ILE A 31 2.66 -13.72 -17.06
CA ILE A 31 4.02 -13.63 -16.48
C ILE A 31 4.69 -12.27 -16.77
N GLY A 32 4.48 -11.70 -17.95
CA GLY A 32 4.98 -10.37 -18.29
C GLY A 32 4.39 -9.28 -17.41
N ASP A 33 3.08 -9.33 -17.15
CA ASP A 33 2.39 -8.39 -16.28
C ASP A 33 2.88 -8.51 -14.83
N TYR A 34 3.19 -9.72 -14.38
CA TYR A 34 3.79 -9.95 -13.07
C TYR A 34 5.19 -9.34 -12.96
N TYR A 35 6.03 -9.48 -14.00
CA TYR A 35 7.35 -8.84 -14.05
C TYR A 35 7.24 -7.31 -14.07
N LEU A 36 6.32 -6.75 -14.85
CA LEU A 36 6.06 -5.31 -14.87
C LEU A 36 5.61 -4.79 -13.49
N PHE A 37 4.78 -5.56 -12.80
CA PHE A 37 4.36 -5.24 -11.43
C PHE A 37 5.54 -5.19 -10.46
N LEU A 38 6.40 -6.20 -10.46
CA LEU A 38 7.56 -6.26 -9.59
C LEU A 38 8.65 -5.24 -9.98
N ALA A 39 8.71 -4.84 -11.25
CA ALA A 39 9.53 -3.75 -11.72
C ALA A 39 8.98 -2.37 -11.35
N ARG A 40 7.72 -2.29 -10.86
CA ARG A 40 7.02 -1.02 -10.64
C ARG A 40 7.04 -0.13 -11.89
N ALA A 41 6.88 -0.76 -13.07
CA ALA A 41 6.90 -0.03 -14.33
C ALA A 41 5.79 1.02 -14.36
N ASP A 42 6.10 2.22 -14.80
CA ASP A 42 5.16 3.34 -14.87
C ASP A 42 5.42 4.15 -16.13
N LYS A 43 4.43 4.93 -16.57
CA LYS A 43 4.61 5.85 -17.67
C LYS A 43 5.49 7.01 -17.22
N ASN A 44 6.44 7.37 -18.06
CA ASN A 44 7.30 8.52 -17.80
C ASN A 44 6.57 9.83 -18.12
N ASP A 45 6.07 10.52 -17.11
CA ASP A 45 5.40 11.82 -17.25
C ASP A 45 6.38 13.00 -17.42
N THR A 46 7.68 12.78 -17.28
CA THR A 46 8.66 13.89 -17.24
C THR A 46 9.01 14.46 -18.62
N GLY A 47 8.52 13.91 -19.70
CA GLY A 47 8.61 14.48 -21.05
C GLY A 47 10.02 14.75 -21.60
N THR A 48 11.08 14.29 -20.92
CA THR A 48 12.46 14.68 -21.19
C THR A 48 13.22 13.75 -22.12
N SER A 49 12.66 12.61 -22.52
CA SER A 49 13.25 11.79 -23.58
C SER A 49 12.17 11.03 -24.34
N MET A 50 12.13 11.25 -25.64
CA MET A 50 11.29 10.47 -26.56
C MET A 50 11.73 9.01 -26.70
N GLU A 51 12.91 8.65 -26.19
CA GLU A 51 13.53 7.35 -26.42
C GLU A 51 13.18 6.29 -25.38
N ILE A 52 12.77 6.70 -24.15
CA ILE A 52 12.36 5.75 -23.11
C ILE A 52 11.07 6.27 -22.42
N PRO A 53 9.89 5.90 -22.92
CA PRO A 53 8.61 6.36 -22.35
C PRO A 53 8.26 5.68 -21.01
N TYR A 54 9.16 4.85 -20.48
CA TYR A 54 8.94 4.07 -19.27
C TYR A 54 10.02 4.39 -18.26
N TYR A 55 9.61 4.62 -17.03
CA TYR A 55 10.55 4.68 -15.94
C TYR A 55 10.22 3.61 -14.91
N TYR A 56 11.24 3.14 -14.25
CA TYR A 56 11.11 2.35 -13.05
C TYR A 56 11.04 3.32 -11.87
N GLU A 57 10.26 2.96 -10.86
CA GLU A 57 10.35 3.65 -9.58
C GLU A 57 11.82 3.74 -9.19
N SER A 58 12.29 4.97 -8.99
CA SER A 58 13.73 5.23 -8.85
C SER A 58 14.28 4.54 -7.60
N GLU A 59 15.59 4.29 -7.57
CA GLU A 59 16.29 3.84 -6.36
C GLU A 59 16.00 4.75 -5.16
N ILE A 60 15.75 6.04 -5.42
CA ILE A 60 15.37 7.02 -4.40
C ILE A 60 14.02 6.67 -3.75
N ASP A 61 13.04 6.21 -4.54
CA ASP A 61 11.72 5.84 -4.00
C ASP A 61 11.79 4.53 -3.21
N GLU A 62 12.62 3.58 -3.63
CA GLU A 62 12.93 2.38 -2.83
C GLU A 62 13.60 2.75 -1.49
N LEU A 63 14.58 3.64 -1.50
CA LEU A 63 15.25 4.11 -0.28
C LEU A 63 14.30 4.86 0.65
N ARG A 64 13.40 5.69 0.09
CA ARG A 64 12.36 6.38 0.86
C ARG A 64 11.40 5.39 1.53
N GLU A 65 10.95 4.38 0.78
CA GLU A 65 10.08 3.34 1.33
C GLU A 65 10.77 2.52 2.43
N GLN A 66 12.02 2.10 2.21
CA GLN A 66 12.81 1.39 3.22
C GLN A 66 13.02 2.22 4.49
N SER A 67 13.30 3.52 4.35
CA SER A 67 13.45 4.43 5.49
C SER A 67 12.15 4.58 6.28
N ARG A 68 11.01 4.63 5.60
CA ARG A 68 9.68 4.68 6.24
C ARG A 68 9.35 3.38 6.96
N ILE A 69 9.58 2.23 6.32
CA ILE A 69 9.40 0.92 6.95
C ILE A 69 10.25 0.82 8.21
N HIS A 70 11.51 1.20 8.15
CA HIS A 70 12.40 1.17 9.31
C HIS A 70 11.90 2.08 10.44
N PHE A 71 11.47 3.30 10.12
CA PHE A 71 10.89 4.21 11.10
C PHE A 71 9.63 3.62 11.76
N LEU A 72 8.73 3.05 10.95
CA LEU A 72 7.50 2.42 11.45
C LEU A 72 7.80 1.19 12.31
N GLU A 73 8.80 0.37 11.93
CA GLU A 73 9.26 -0.76 12.75
C GLU A 73 9.78 -0.30 14.11
N MET A 74 10.58 0.75 14.14
CA MET A 74 11.07 1.33 15.38
C MET A 74 9.93 1.86 16.24
N TYR A 75 9.00 2.60 15.64
CA TYR A 75 7.85 3.15 16.35
C TYR A 75 7.00 2.04 16.99
N ILE A 76 6.60 1.04 16.21
CA ILE A 76 5.77 -0.06 16.68
C ILE A 76 6.49 -0.89 17.74
N ASN A 77 7.78 -1.18 17.54
CA ASN A 77 8.56 -1.93 18.53
C ASN A 77 8.64 -1.19 19.86
N ASN A 78 8.78 0.13 19.85
CA ASN A 78 8.80 0.93 21.06
C ASN A 78 7.41 1.04 21.72
N CYS A 79 6.37 1.29 20.94
CA CYS A 79 5.04 1.53 21.51
C CYS A 79 4.29 0.26 21.91
N TYR A 80 4.44 -0.83 21.15
CA TYR A 80 3.62 -2.03 21.31
C TYR A 80 4.39 -3.27 21.77
N SER A 81 5.70 -3.35 21.53
CA SER A 81 6.52 -4.49 21.91
C SER A 81 7.25 -4.34 23.23
N SER A 82 7.78 -3.14 23.54
CA SER A 82 8.67 -2.91 24.66
C SER A 82 8.00 -2.22 25.86
N HIS A 83 6.74 -1.84 25.76
CA HIS A 83 6.02 -1.00 26.73
C HIS A 83 6.66 0.36 27.03
N SER A 84 7.68 0.75 26.25
CA SER A 84 8.30 2.07 26.36
C SER A 84 7.60 3.00 25.39
N PHE A 85 6.69 3.82 25.88
CA PHE A 85 6.07 4.87 25.07
C PHE A 85 7.13 5.92 24.70
N LEU A 86 7.04 6.44 23.48
CA LEU A 86 7.86 7.58 23.06
C LEU A 86 7.58 8.83 23.88
N THR A 87 6.35 8.91 24.41
CA THR A 87 5.92 9.98 25.34
C THR A 87 4.95 9.42 26.38
N GLU A 88 4.90 10.03 27.56
CA GLU A 88 3.85 9.77 28.56
C GLU A 88 2.53 10.48 28.19
N ASP A 89 2.55 11.36 27.20
CA ASP A 89 1.41 12.13 26.73
C ASP A 89 0.65 11.31 25.66
N ASN A 90 -0.52 10.81 26.04
CA ASN A 90 -1.39 10.03 25.16
C ASN A 90 -1.88 10.84 23.95
N ASP A 91 -2.17 12.14 24.11
CA ASP A 91 -2.68 12.97 23.02
C ASP A 91 -1.59 13.19 21.96
N LEU A 92 -0.33 13.34 22.39
CA LEU A 92 0.78 13.44 21.44
C LEU A 92 1.00 12.13 20.70
N THR A 93 0.92 10.98 21.37
CA THR A 93 1.03 9.66 20.73
C THR A 93 -0.08 9.46 19.71
N LEU A 94 -1.34 9.76 20.07
CA LEU A 94 -2.47 9.65 19.15
C LEU A 94 -2.35 10.61 17.96
N THR A 95 -1.85 11.81 18.18
CA THR A 95 -1.56 12.76 17.09
C THR A 95 -0.52 12.20 16.12
N PHE A 96 0.58 11.62 16.61
CA PHE A 96 1.56 10.96 15.76
C PHE A 96 0.96 9.79 14.97
N GLU A 97 0.17 8.95 15.61
CA GLU A 97 -0.49 7.84 14.93
C GLU A 97 -1.45 8.31 13.82
N LEU A 98 -2.21 9.39 14.04
CA LEU A 98 -3.07 10.01 13.02
C LEU A 98 -2.27 10.55 11.84
N LEU A 99 -1.14 11.22 12.09
CA LEU A 99 -0.25 11.71 11.04
C LEU A 99 0.37 10.56 10.23
N LEU A 100 0.85 9.51 10.91
CA LEU A 100 1.37 8.32 10.25
C LEU A 100 0.31 7.58 9.45
N TYR A 101 -0.89 7.46 9.98
CA TYR A 101 -2.04 6.87 9.29
C TYR A 101 -2.38 7.63 8.00
N MET A 102 -2.48 8.96 8.10
CA MET A 102 -2.70 9.83 6.95
C MET A 102 -1.60 9.65 5.90
N GLN A 103 -0.33 9.59 6.34
CA GLN A 103 0.81 9.42 5.44
C GLN A 103 0.79 8.07 4.74
N MET A 104 0.54 6.96 5.45
CA MET A 104 0.48 5.62 4.85
C MET A 104 -0.62 5.53 3.78
N TRP A 105 -1.83 6.02 4.08
CA TRP A 105 -2.95 6.04 3.12
C TRP A 105 -2.85 7.17 2.08
N GLY A 106 -1.85 8.01 2.14
CA GLY A 106 -1.53 9.04 1.15
C GLY A 106 -0.34 8.67 0.26
N GLU A 107 0.39 7.59 0.55
CA GLU A 107 1.60 7.25 -0.17
C GLU A 107 1.30 6.64 -1.54
N LYS A 108 1.76 7.32 -2.59
CA LYS A 108 1.49 6.92 -3.98
C LYS A 108 2.05 5.53 -4.32
N SER A 109 3.26 5.21 -3.87
CA SER A 109 3.90 3.92 -4.14
C SER A 109 3.10 2.75 -3.54
N PHE A 110 2.71 2.87 -2.28
CA PHE A 110 1.86 1.88 -1.61
C PHE A 110 0.51 1.70 -2.31
N LEU A 111 -0.15 2.81 -2.64
CA LEU A 111 -1.46 2.79 -3.30
C LEU A 111 -1.40 2.20 -4.71
N LYS A 112 -0.37 2.52 -5.49
CA LYS A 112 -0.13 1.91 -6.81
C LYS A 112 0.13 0.41 -6.70
N LYS A 113 0.94 -0.05 -5.73
CA LYS A 113 1.14 -1.49 -5.47
C LYS A 113 -0.17 -2.18 -5.12
N LEU A 114 -0.94 -1.61 -4.20
CA LEU A 114 -2.22 -2.18 -3.78
C LEU A 114 -3.19 -2.29 -4.97
N ARG A 115 -3.27 -1.26 -5.80
CA ARG A 115 -4.13 -1.23 -6.99
C ARG A 115 -3.70 -2.27 -8.01
N ARG A 116 -2.42 -2.32 -8.37
CA ARG A 116 -1.88 -3.29 -9.33
C ARG A 116 -2.04 -4.72 -8.83
N LEU A 117 -1.76 -4.98 -7.55
CA LEU A 117 -1.99 -6.29 -6.95
C LEU A 117 -3.46 -6.72 -7.08
N ALA A 118 -4.40 -5.81 -6.78
CA ALA A 118 -5.83 -6.08 -6.92
C ALA A 118 -6.25 -6.37 -8.37
N THR A 119 -5.78 -5.57 -9.32
CA THR A 119 -6.04 -5.74 -10.76
C THR A 119 -5.52 -7.09 -11.28
N LEU A 120 -4.30 -7.45 -10.91
CA LEU A 120 -3.67 -8.71 -11.32
C LEU A 120 -4.30 -9.93 -10.64
N CYS A 121 -4.82 -9.82 -9.42
CA CYS A 121 -5.63 -10.89 -8.80
C CYS A 121 -6.88 -11.23 -9.62
N GLU A 122 -7.46 -10.26 -10.31
CA GLU A 122 -8.60 -10.47 -11.21
C GLU A 122 -8.19 -11.04 -12.60
N GLY A 123 -6.90 -11.30 -12.85
CA GLY A 123 -6.38 -11.75 -14.14
C GLY A 123 -6.44 -10.68 -15.24
N LYS A 124 -6.57 -9.41 -14.86
CA LYS A 124 -6.55 -8.28 -15.79
C LYS A 124 -5.11 -7.92 -16.15
N SER A 125 -4.92 -7.29 -17.32
CA SER A 125 -3.64 -6.81 -17.78
C SER A 125 -3.06 -5.74 -16.85
N TYR A 126 -1.73 -5.58 -16.91
CA TYR A 126 -1.00 -4.59 -16.13
C TYR A 126 -1.51 -3.16 -16.35
N GLU A 127 -1.76 -2.45 -15.25
CA GLU A 127 -2.27 -1.08 -15.27
C GLU A 127 -1.09 -0.10 -15.26
N TRP A 128 -0.74 0.42 -16.46
CA TRP A 128 0.40 1.31 -16.66
C TRP A 128 0.22 2.67 -15.99
N GLU A 129 -0.99 3.22 -16.06
CA GLU A 129 -1.31 4.54 -15.55
C GLU A 129 -2.28 4.40 -14.38
N ILE A 130 -1.86 4.86 -13.22
CA ILE A 130 -2.70 4.88 -12.02
C ILE A 130 -2.70 6.28 -11.46
N ASP A 131 -3.82 6.97 -11.63
CA ASP A 131 -4.05 8.26 -11.00
C ASP A 131 -4.49 8.06 -9.55
N ILE A 132 -3.67 8.55 -8.63
CA ILE A 132 -4.02 8.59 -7.21
C ILE A 132 -4.80 9.87 -6.95
N PRO A 133 -6.08 9.77 -6.57
CA PRO A 133 -6.91 10.96 -6.39
C PRO A 133 -6.47 11.76 -5.16
N VAL A 134 -6.46 13.07 -5.28
CA VAL A 134 -6.22 13.98 -4.15
C VAL A 134 -7.40 13.96 -3.18
N THR A 135 -8.61 13.87 -3.73
CA THR A 135 -9.88 13.81 -2.98
C THR A 135 -10.67 12.56 -3.37
N GLY A 136 -11.56 12.09 -2.49
CA GLY A 136 -12.38 10.92 -2.80
C GLY A 136 -11.61 9.60 -2.84
N MET A 137 -10.59 9.45 -2.01
CA MET A 137 -9.75 8.25 -1.92
C MET A 137 -10.56 6.95 -1.74
N HIS A 138 -11.77 7.02 -1.16
CA HIS A 138 -12.66 5.88 -1.03
C HIS A 138 -13.06 5.28 -2.40
N ASN A 139 -13.16 6.13 -3.45
CA ASN A 139 -13.43 5.68 -4.83
C ASN A 139 -12.23 4.93 -5.43
N PHE A 140 -11.04 5.13 -4.90
CA PHE A 140 -9.84 4.39 -5.29
C PHE A 140 -9.68 3.08 -4.51
N ILE A 141 -9.84 3.13 -3.19
CA ILE A 141 -9.66 1.97 -2.30
C ILE A 141 -10.82 0.96 -2.43
N GLY A 142 -12.05 1.43 -2.64
CA GLY A 142 -13.24 0.58 -2.80
C GLY A 142 -13.08 -0.48 -3.90
N PRO A 143 -12.75 -0.11 -5.14
CA PRO A 143 -12.48 -1.08 -6.22
C PRO A 143 -11.34 -2.07 -5.91
N CYS A 144 -10.25 -1.63 -5.25
CA CYS A 144 -9.20 -2.56 -4.83
C CYS A 144 -9.74 -3.62 -3.86
N ARG A 145 -10.52 -3.18 -2.86
CA ARG A 145 -11.16 -4.10 -1.92
C ARG A 145 -12.09 -5.06 -2.62
N THR A 146 -12.96 -4.58 -3.52
CA THR A 146 -13.90 -5.42 -4.28
C THR A 146 -13.18 -6.47 -5.13
N ALA A 147 -12.06 -6.12 -5.76
CA ALA A 147 -11.27 -7.08 -6.53
C ALA A 147 -10.75 -8.23 -5.66
N PHE A 148 -10.29 -7.94 -4.45
CA PHE A 148 -9.89 -8.97 -3.49
C PHE A 148 -11.08 -9.78 -2.95
N GLU A 149 -12.23 -9.15 -2.69
CA GLU A 149 -13.48 -9.82 -2.29
C GLU A 149 -13.95 -10.82 -3.35
N ASN A 150 -13.93 -10.43 -4.63
CA ASN A 150 -14.29 -11.29 -5.76
C ASN A 150 -13.42 -12.55 -5.83
N ASN A 151 -12.14 -12.43 -5.45
CA ASN A 151 -11.19 -13.53 -5.38
C ASN A 151 -11.17 -14.23 -4.00
N LYS A 152 -12.11 -13.92 -3.10
CA LYS A 152 -12.25 -14.50 -1.75
C LYS A 152 -10.98 -14.33 -0.89
N LEU A 153 -10.25 -13.25 -1.07
CA LEU A 153 -8.99 -12.98 -0.38
C LEU A 153 -9.25 -12.18 0.91
N LYS A 154 -8.72 -12.67 2.02
CA LYS A 154 -8.87 -12.06 3.35
C LYS A 154 -8.29 -10.65 3.46
N ILE A 155 -7.35 -10.26 2.57
CA ILE A 155 -6.79 -8.91 2.53
C ILE A 155 -7.87 -7.83 2.35
N ALA A 156 -8.99 -8.14 1.68
CA ALA A 156 -10.14 -7.25 1.55
C ALA A 156 -10.69 -6.81 2.92
N LYS A 157 -10.80 -7.75 3.86
CA LYS A 157 -11.25 -7.47 5.23
C LYS A 157 -10.27 -6.56 5.95
N PHE A 158 -8.95 -6.79 5.82
CA PHE A 158 -7.96 -5.92 6.45
C PHE A 158 -8.00 -4.50 5.88
N ILE A 159 -8.21 -4.33 4.57
CA ILE A 159 -8.41 -3.00 3.96
C ILE A 159 -9.65 -2.33 4.54
N GLN A 160 -10.77 -3.06 4.67
CA GLN A 160 -12.01 -2.54 5.23
C GLN A 160 -11.86 -2.09 6.70
N GLU A 161 -11.14 -2.88 7.50
CA GLU A 161 -10.95 -2.61 8.92
C GLU A 161 -9.89 -1.53 9.18
N SER A 162 -8.94 -1.35 8.28
CA SER A 162 -7.85 -0.38 8.42
C SER A 162 -8.16 0.97 7.77
N TYR A 163 -8.83 1.01 6.62
CA TYR A 163 -9.08 2.27 5.92
C TYR A 163 -10.44 2.89 6.28
N LEU A 164 -10.41 4.14 6.74
CA LEU A 164 -11.59 4.98 6.89
C LEU A 164 -11.26 6.41 6.41
N SER A 165 -11.90 6.82 5.30
CA SER A 165 -11.64 8.12 4.66
C SER A 165 -11.88 9.29 5.59
N GLN A 166 -12.91 9.21 6.43
CA GLN A 166 -13.24 10.26 7.39
C GLN A 166 -12.11 10.58 8.35
N ILE A 167 -11.43 9.54 8.90
CA ILE A 167 -10.30 9.74 9.83
C ILE A 167 -9.13 10.37 9.09
N ARG A 168 -8.82 9.87 7.88
CA ARG A 168 -7.76 10.46 7.06
C ARG A 168 -8.02 11.94 6.77
N ASP A 169 -9.25 12.27 6.41
CA ASP A 169 -9.64 13.64 6.08
C ASP A 169 -9.67 14.53 7.34
N ALA A 170 -10.13 14.02 8.48
CA ALA A 170 -10.08 14.72 9.76
C ALA A 170 -8.63 15.01 10.17
N ALA A 171 -7.73 14.05 10.04
CA ALA A 171 -6.31 14.24 10.33
C ALA A 171 -5.65 15.25 9.36
N ALA A 172 -6.05 15.26 8.09
CA ALA A 172 -5.50 16.18 7.08
C ALA A 172 -5.93 17.63 7.27
N HIS A 173 -7.09 17.87 7.92
CA HIS A 173 -7.68 19.19 8.10
C HIS A 173 -7.76 19.65 9.56
N ASP A 174 -7.14 18.91 10.49
CA ASP A 174 -7.18 19.18 11.93
C ASP A 174 -8.61 19.24 12.49
N GLU A 175 -9.49 18.39 11.96
CA GLU A 175 -10.92 18.33 12.31
C GLU A 175 -11.21 17.22 13.34
N TYR A 176 -10.42 17.17 14.42
CA TYR A 176 -10.57 16.21 15.52
C TYR A 176 -10.11 16.79 16.85
N TYR A 177 -10.51 16.14 17.94
CA TYR A 177 -9.95 16.36 19.27
C TYR A 177 -10.06 15.08 20.11
N PHE A 178 -9.31 15.01 21.19
CA PHE A 178 -9.28 13.85 22.07
C PHE A 178 -10.14 14.06 23.32
N THR A 179 -10.73 12.98 23.77
CA THR A 179 -11.31 12.82 25.12
C THR A 179 -10.57 11.70 25.83
N SER A 180 -10.91 11.40 27.08
CA SER A 180 -10.23 10.37 27.86
C SER A 180 -10.25 8.97 27.23
N ASP A 181 -11.22 8.67 26.36
CA ASP A 181 -11.43 7.35 25.78
C ASP A 181 -11.71 7.35 24.26
N ARG A 182 -11.76 8.54 23.63
CA ARG A 182 -12.19 8.68 22.24
C ARG A 182 -11.42 9.73 21.46
N ILE A 183 -11.35 9.52 20.16
CA ILE A 183 -11.08 10.54 19.15
C ILE A 183 -12.45 11.03 18.64
N VAL A 184 -12.72 12.31 18.75
CA VAL A 184 -13.96 12.94 18.29
C VAL A 184 -13.69 13.69 17.00
N PHE A 185 -14.54 13.49 15.99
CA PHE A 185 -14.39 14.10 14.67
C PHE A 185 -15.38 15.24 14.48
N THR A 186 -14.89 16.40 14.07
CA THR A 186 -15.73 17.57 13.80
C THR A 186 -16.25 17.61 12.36
N ASN A 187 -15.64 16.83 11.45
CA ASN A 187 -16.07 16.69 10.06
C ASN A 187 -17.28 15.77 9.86
N PHE A 188 -17.79 15.11 10.90
CA PHE A 188 -18.95 14.20 10.79
C PHE A 188 -20.25 14.89 10.33
N LYS A 189 -20.34 16.20 10.43
CA LYS A 189 -21.49 17.00 9.97
C LYS A 189 -21.66 16.98 8.45
N ASN A 190 -20.63 16.60 7.71
CA ASN A 190 -20.72 16.32 6.30
C ASN A 190 -21.51 15.03 6.08
N LYS A 191 -22.58 15.08 5.25
CA LYS A 191 -23.43 13.90 4.95
C LYS A 191 -22.68 12.67 4.42
N ALA A 192 -21.44 12.85 3.93
CA ALA A 192 -20.57 11.76 3.48
C ALA A 192 -19.96 10.97 4.64
N TYR A 193 -19.96 11.49 5.87
CA TYR A 193 -19.32 10.89 7.03
C TYR A 193 -20.33 10.40 8.05
N GLN A 194 -20.10 9.22 8.61
CA GLN A 194 -21.07 8.47 9.40
C GLN A 194 -20.73 8.35 10.87
N ILE A 195 -19.49 8.62 11.27
CA ILE A 195 -19.06 8.48 12.67
C ILE A 195 -18.72 9.85 13.27
N ALA A 196 -19.19 10.08 14.49
CA ALA A 196 -18.86 11.28 15.25
C ALA A 196 -17.61 11.08 16.12
N SER A 197 -17.27 9.83 16.44
CA SER A 197 -16.09 9.51 17.26
C SER A 197 -15.69 8.04 17.10
N GLU A 198 -14.44 7.72 17.42
CA GLU A 198 -13.91 6.35 17.53
C GLU A 198 -13.29 6.15 18.92
N LYS A 199 -13.48 4.98 19.53
CA LYS A 199 -12.80 4.65 20.79
C LYS A 199 -11.29 4.50 20.53
N ILE A 200 -10.48 4.88 21.50
CA ILE A 200 -9.02 4.79 21.39
C ILE A 200 -8.57 3.33 21.15
N ASP A 201 -9.19 2.34 21.79
CA ASP A 201 -8.85 0.93 21.55
C ASP A 201 -9.18 0.47 20.12
N ASP A 202 -10.29 0.92 19.53
CA ASP A 202 -10.67 0.63 18.14
C ASP A 202 -9.72 1.34 17.16
N TRP A 203 -9.37 2.58 17.47
CA TRP A 203 -8.35 3.34 16.73
C TRP A 203 -6.99 2.61 16.72
N THR A 204 -6.52 2.18 17.89
CA THR A 204 -5.24 1.45 18.01
C THR A 204 -5.24 0.18 17.15
N LEU A 205 -6.34 -0.57 17.14
CA LEU A 205 -6.50 -1.74 16.27
C LEU A 205 -6.46 -1.36 14.78
N ARG A 206 -7.12 -0.29 14.39
CA ARG A 206 -7.13 0.24 13.02
C ARG A 206 -5.74 0.66 12.58
N PHE A 207 -5.04 1.43 13.42
CA PHE A 207 -3.69 1.90 13.15
C PHE A 207 -2.71 0.73 12.98
N VAL A 208 -2.73 -0.24 13.90
CA VAL A 208 -1.87 -1.44 13.81
C VAL A 208 -2.16 -2.24 12.55
N LYS A 209 -3.43 -2.45 12.18
CA LYS A 209 -3.77 -3.14 10.93
C LYS A 209 -3.31 -2.38 9.69
N THR A 210 -3.42 -1.04 9.70
CA THR A 210 -2.89 -0.20 8.61
C THR A 210 -1.39 -0.38 8.45
N PHE A 211 -0.65 -0.26 9.56
CA PHE A 211 0.80 -0.45 9.57
C PHE A 211 1.20 -1.84 9.07
N LEU A 212 0.57 -2.89 9.61
CA LEU A 212 0.90 -4.27 9.25
C LEU A 212 0.58 -4.57 7.78
N LEU A 213 -0.52 -4.02 7.26
CA LEU A 213 -0.85 -4.13 5.83
C LEU A 213 0.22 -3.46 4.96
N TYR A 214 0.61 -2.23 5.31
CA TYR A 214 1.67 -1.50 4.62
C TYR A 214 3.00 -2.27 4.68
N TYR A 215 3.39 -2.72 5.85
CA TYR A 215 4.63 -3.44 6.11
C TYR A 215 4.70 -4.77 5.35
N HIS A 216 3.70 -5.63 5.52
CA HIS A 216 3.72 -6.96 4.89
C HIS A 216 3.57 -6.89 3.37
N LEU A 217 2.80 -5.94 2.83
CA LEU A 217 2.73 -5.73 1.39
C LEU A 217 4.10 -5.36 0.81
N SER A 218 4.82 -4.45 1.47
CA SER A 218 6.16 -4.04 1.03
C SER A 218 7.19 -5.14 1.18
N LYS A 219 7.17 -5.89 2.30
CA LYS A 219 8.10 -7.01 2.53
C LYS A 219 7.86 -8.17 1.54
N GLU A 220 6.61 -8.54 1.30
CA GLU A 220 6.30 -9.62 0.35
C GLU A 220 6.65 -9.20 -1.08
N PHE A 221 6.39 -7.94 -1.45
CA PHE A 221 6.81 -7.42 -2.75
C PHE A 221 8.31 -7.58 -2.98
N GLU A 222 9.14 -7.17 -2.03
CA GLU A 222 10.60 -7.32 -2.12
C GLU A 222 11.05 -8.79 -2.13
N LYS A 223 10.38 -9.65 -1.38
CA LYS A 223 10.65 -11.09 -1.38
C LYS A 223 10.36 -11.70 -2.75
N GLN A 224 9.20 -11.37 -3.35
CA GLN A 224 8.82 -11.84 -4.68
C GLN A 224 9.80 -11.34 -5.76
N LYS A 225 10.20 -10.06 -5.71
CA LYS A 225 11.22 -9.49 -6.60
C LYS A 225 12.54 -10.29 -6.53
N LYS A 226 13.02 -10.56 -5.31
CA LYS A 226 14.26 -11.32 -5.09
C LYS A 226 14.18 -12.79 -5.49
N SER A 227 12.99 -13.35 -5.60
CA SER A 227 12.78 -14.74 -6.00
C SER A 227 12.75 -14.95 -7.51
N LEU A 228 12.78 -13.88 -8.31
CA LEU A 228 12.74 -13.97 -9.76
C LEU A 228 14.02 -14.62 -10.32
N PRO A 229 13.90 -15.44 -11.37
CA PRO A 229 15.05 -15.97 -12.10
C PRO A 229 15.91 -14.85 -12.69
N ILE A 230 17.22 -14.87 -12.38
CA ILE A 230 18.16 -13.88 -12.87
C ILE A 230 18.44 -14.11 -14.36
N GLY A 231 18.34 -13.04 -15.14
CA GLY A 231 18.67 -13.03 -16.57
C GLY A 231 17.61 -13.63 -17.49
N GLN A 232 16.51 -14.16 -16.94
CA GLN A 232 15.41 -14.67 -17.75
C GLN A 232 14.75 -13.51 -18.51
N LEU A 233 14.64 -13.66 -19.83
CA LEU A 233 13.89 -12.75 -20.70
C LEU A 233 12.41 -13.17 -20.70
N VAL A 234 11.53 -12.22 -20.41
CA VAL A 234 10.08 -12.44 -20.36
C VAL A 234 9.40 -11.47 -21.32
N PRO A 235 8.56 -11.93 -22.25
CA PRO A 235 7.82 -11.05 -23.15
C PRO A 235 6.83 -10.20 -22.36
N VAL A 236 6.73 -8.91 -22.72
CA VAL A 236 5.83 -7.94 -22.10
C VAL A 236 5.14 -7.09 -23.16
N GLN A 237 3.95 -6.63 -22.83
CA GLN A 237 3.24 -5.63 -23.61
C GLN A 237 3.53 -4.25 -23.07
N LEU A 238 4.22 -3.44 -23.84
CA LEU A 238 4.62 -2.08 -23.49
C LEU A 238 3.63 -1.08 -24.09
N LYS A 239 3.22 -0.08 -23.32
CA LYS A 239 2.25 0.93 -23.75
C LYS A 239 2.98 2.15 -24.34
N ARG A 240 2.65 2.57 -25.57
CA ARG A 240 3.15 3.80 -26.18
C ARG A 240 2.43 5.03 -25.64
N PRO A 241 3.01 6.23 -25.83
CA PRO A 241 2.36 7.50 -25.46
C PRO A 241 1.00 7.73 -26.12
N ASP A 242 0.78 7.21 -27.32
CA ASP A 242 -0.49 7.26 -28.06
C ASP A 242 -1.54 6.27 -27.54
N GLY A 243 -1.20 5.46 -26.53
CA GLY A 243 -2.06 4.45 -25.94
C GLY A 243 -2.02 3.09 -26.64
N SER A 244 -1.34 2.95 -27.78
CA SER A 244 -1.13 1.65 -28.44
C SER A 244 -0.14 0.78 -27.66
N TYR A 245 -0.16 -0.53 -27.95
CA TYR A 245 0.76 -1.49 -27.33
C TYR A 245 1.74 -2.05 -28.38
N PHE A 246 2.93 -2.43 -27.89
CA PHE A 246 3.90 -3.15 -28.67
C PHE A 246 4.64 -4.19 -27.81
N GLU A 247 5.21 -5.18 -28.45
CA GLU A 247 5.96 -6.23 -27.76
C GLU A 247 7.35 -5.75 -27.39
N GLY A 248 7.78 -6.11 -26.21
CA GLY A 248 9.14 -5.95 -25.71
C GLY A 248 9.48 -7.12 -24.78
N GLN A 249 10.64 -7.05 -24.18
CA GLN A 249 11.08 -8.04 -23.21
C GLN A 249 11.54 -7.35 -21.94
N ILE A 250 11.35 -8.02 -20.81
CA ILE A 250 11.85 -7.58 -19.50
C ILE A 250 12.73 -8.68 -18.90
N LYS A 251 13.81 -8.30 -18.23
CA LYS A 251 14.63 -9.20 -17.42
C LYS A 251 14.99 -8.57 -16.09
N TYR A 252 15.20 -9.41 -15.09
CA TYR A 252 15.78 -9.04 -13.81
C TYR A 252 17.20 -9.55 -13.71
N ASP A 253 18.18 -8.69 -13.34
CA ASP A 253 19.60 -9.06 -13.28
C ASP A 253 20.08 -9.44 -11.87
N GLY A 254 19.16 -9.49 -10.90
CA GLY A 254 19.44 -9.71 -9.47
C GLY A 254 19.45 -8.41 -8.65
N SER A 255 19.53 -7.26 -9.31
CA SER A 255 19.46 -5.94 -8.69
C SER A 255 18.42 -5.04 -9.37
N ARG A 256 18.35 -5.04 -10.68
CA ARG A 256 17.52 -4.14 -11.49
C ARG A 256 16.76 -4.89 -12.58
N PHE A 257 15.67 -4.24 -13.01
CA PHE A 257 14.97 -4.66 -14.21
C PHE A 257 15.49 -3.90 -15.44
N HIS A 258 15.50 -4.58 -16.57
CA HIS A 258 15.85 -4.03 -17.88
C HIS A 258 14.73 -4.33 -18.86
N ILE A 259 14.17 -3.28 -19.48
CA ILE A 259 13.29 -3.42 -20.63
C ILE A 259 14.15 -3.40 -21.89
N ILE A 260 13.90 -4.32 -22.80
CA ILE A 260 14.57 -4.48 -24.08
C ILE A 260 13.50 -4.29 -25.13
N THR A 261 13.70 -3.33 -26.00
CA THR A 261 12.88 -3.07 -27.20
C THR A 261 13.78 -3.26 -28.40
N ASP A 262 13.28 -3.95 -29.41
CA ASP A 262 13.97 -4.09 -30.70
C ASP A 262 14.05 -2.76 -31.44
#